data_b38b794206e9f21b595d71e147da40fb
#
_entry.id   b38b794206e9f21b595d71e147da40fb
#
_cell.length_a   1.000
_cell.length_b   1.000
_cell.length_c   1.000
_cell.angle_alpha   90.00
_cell.angle_beta   90.00
_cell.angle_gamma   90.00
#
_symmetry.space_group_name_H-M   'P 1'
#
loop_
_entity.id
_entity.type
_entity.pdbx_description
1 polymer ?
#
loop_
_entity_poly.entity_id
_entity_poly.type
_entity_poly.pdbx_seq_one_letter_code
_entity_poly.pdbx_strand_id
1 'polypeptide(L)'
;CHQAEIAHYKWASNLSNALYAGAEFTGSTTPDTCVLGQWIYGPADTDDTAILKLRSEMEPLHKELHESAVYVLDLLKTDPQQARSYYQNEIQSNLTVLVSKLDQVVSLLGDAKTASEAKMQSIISIMHGTSIVGLSLALIALISLVMYVLNYVVKPILIITENSKPLNEGRLDLDLHYTSQNELGRLANDLEQSMA
;
A
#
# COMPACT_ATOMS: atom_id res chain seq x y z
N CYS A 1 -20.12 -0.21 1.43
CA CYS A 1 -21.05 -1.28 1.00
C CYS A 1 -21.72 -1.96 2.19
N HIS A 2 -21.01 -2.48 3.20
CA HIS A 2 -21.59 -3.19 4.34
C HIS A 2 -22.60 -2.34 5.15
N GLN A 3 -22.35 -1.04 5.33
CA GLN A 3 -23.33 -0.13 5.95
C GLN A 3 -24.61 0.01 5.12
N ALA A 4 -24.51 0.01 3.81
CA ALA A 4 -25.66 0.07 2.91
C ALA A 4 -26.52 -1.19 3.01
N GLU A 5 -25.90 -2.36 3.07
CA GLU A 5 -26.58 -3.64 3.29
C GLU A 5 -27.36 -3.66 4.60
N ILE A 6 -26.69 -3.36 5.72
CA ILE A 6 -27.33 -3.29 7.04
C ILE A 6 -28.50 -2.29 7.05
N ALA A 7 -28.34 -1.13 6.40
CA ALA A 7 -29.37 -0.12 6.33
C ALA A 7 -30.62 -0.61 5.59
N HIS A 8 -30.45 -1.38 4.50
CA HIS A 8 -31.57 -1.92 3.74
C HIS A 8 -32.27 -3.09 4.43
N TYR A 9 -31.55 -3.93 5.15
CA TYR A 9 -32.20 -4.93 6.03
C TYR A 9 -33.00 -4.28 7.16
N LYS A 10 -32.49 -3.22 7.78
CA LYS A 10 -33.23 -2.46 8.79
C LYS A 10 -34.47 -1.78 8.18
N TRP A 11 -34.33 -1.23 6.98
CA TRP A 11 -35.43 -0.62 6.24
C TRP A 11 -36.53 -1.65 5.96
N ALA A 12 -36.18 -2.83 5.45
CA ALA A 12 -37.12 -3.91 5.17
C ALA A 12 -37.79 -4.46 6.46
N SER A 13 -37.03 -4.58 7.55
CA SER A 13 -37.56 -4.97 8.86
C SER A 13 -38.56 -3.93 9.40
N ASN A 14 -38.27 -2.66 9.22
CA ASN A 14 -39.19 -1.57 9.62
C ASN A 14 -40.46 -1.63 8.80
N LEU A 15 -40.41 -1.87 7.49
CA LEU A 15 -41.56 -2.06 6.63
C LEU A 15 -42.36 -3.32 7.02
N SER A 16 -41.69 -4.43 7.31
CA SER A 16 -42.32 -5.62 7.84
C SER A 16 -43.09 -5.38 9.13
N ASN A 17 -42.52 -4.62 10.07
CA ASN A 17 -43.22 -4.26 11.32
C ASN A 17 -44.49 -3.41 11.07
N ALA A 18 -44.43 -2.53 10.09
CA ALA A 18 -45.64 -1.78 9.69
C ALA A 18 -46.74 -2.70 9.14
N LEU A 19 -46.37 -3.69 8.30
CA LEU A 19 -47.32 -4.61 7.65
C LEU A 19 -47.94 -5.66 8.59
N TYR A 20 -47.14 -6.13 9.55
CA TYR A 20 -47.55 -7.25 10.41
C TYR A 20 -47.91 -6.84 11.86
N ALA A 21 -47.28 -5.82 12.40
CA ALA A 21 -47.47 -5.38 13.78
C ALA A 21 -48.19 -4.03 13.87
N GLY A 22 -48.53 -3.37 12.77
CA GLY A 22 -49.16 -2.07 12.76
C GLY A 22 -48.28 -0.91 13.27
N ALA A 23 -46.95 -1.10 13.25
CA ALA A 23 -46.00 -0.06 13.60
C ALA A 23 -46.01 1.06 12.54
N GLU A 24 -45.57 2.25 12.91
CA GLU A 24 -45.32 3.31 11.92
C GLU A 24 -44.10 3.01 11.09
N PHE A 25 -44.20 3.14 9.75
CA PHE A 25 -43.04 3.04 8.89
C PHE A 25 -42.23 4.33 8.91
N THR A 26 -41.00 4.26 9.39
CA THR A 26 -40.09 5.41 9.51
C THR A 26 -38.94 5.36 8.50
N GLY A 27 -38.92 4.38 7.57
CA GLY A 27 -37.93 4.26 6.54
C GLY A 27 -38.10 5.29 5.43
N SER A 28 -37.03 5.66 4.75
CA SER A 28 -37.10 6.54 3.58
C SER A 28 -37.81 5.85 2.41
N THR A 29 -38.67 6.59 1.73
CA THR A 29 -39.31 6.20 0.48
C THR A 29 -38.62 6.82 -0.75
N THR A 30 -37.66 7.71 -0.54
CA THR A 30 -36.87 8.36 -1.58
C THR A 30 -35.52 7.67 -1.72
N PRO A 31 -35.17 7.19 -2.94
CA PRO A 31 -33.98 6.37 -3.13
C PRO A 31 -32.66 7.14 -3.01
N ASP A 32 -32.63 8.43 -3.24
CA ASP A 32 -31.43 9.27 -3.24
C ASP A 32 -30.93 9.67 -1.86
N THR A 33 -31.76 9.55 -0.83
CA THR A 33 -31.45 10.00 0.54
C THR A 33 -30.71 8.97 1.37
N CYS A 34 -30.76 7.69 1.02
CA CYS A 34 -30.06 6.64 1.75
C CYS A 34 -28.58 6.54 1.33
N VAL A 35 -27.77 5.88 2.16
CA VAL A 35 -26.32 5.72 1.91
C VAL A 35 -26.02 5.05 0.56
N LEU A 36 -26.81 4.06 0.14
CA LEU A 36 -26.66 3.44 -1.16
C LEU A 36 -27.05 4.39 -2.30
N GLY A 37 -28.15 5.13 -2.12
CA GLY A 37 -28.58 6.11 -3.11
C GLY A 37 -27.56 7.23 -3.31
N GLN A 38 -26.97 7.74 -2.24
CA GLN A 38 -25.87 8.70 -2.34
C GLN A 38 -24.69 8.16 -3.17
N TRP A 39 -24.38 6.87 -3.03
CA TRP A 39 -23.34 6.23 -3.84
C TRP A 39 -23.80 5.96 -5.27
N ILE A 40 -25.06 5.53 -5.50
CA ILE A 40 -25.61 5.27 -6.84
C ILE A 40 -25.74 6.57 -7.66
N TYR A 41 -26.26 7.64 -7.05
CA TYR A 41 -26.58 8.90 -7.76
C TYR A 41 -25.48 9.96 -7.64
N GLY A 42 -24.49 9.75 -6.75
CA GLY A 42 -23.35 10.64 -6.59
C GLY A 42 -22.29 10.51 -7.69
N PRO A 43 -21.19 11.27 -7.63
CA PRO A 43 -20.08 11.10 -8.55
C PRO A 43 -19.46 9.70 -8.38
N ALA A 44 -18.99 9.11 -9.50
CA ALA A 44 -18.24 7.86 -9.43
C ALA A 44 -16.83 8.15 -8.90
N ASP A 45 -16.42 7.43 -7.88
CA ASP A 45 -15.12 7.50 -7.23
C ASP A 45 -14.20 6.31 -7.62
N THR A 46 -14.56 5.60 -8.69
CA THR A 46 -13.82 4.44 -9.23
C THR A 46 -13.88 4.41 -10.74
N ASP A 47 -12.79 3.94 -11.37
CA ASP A 47 -12.71 3.65 -12.81
C ASP A 47 -12.92 2.16 -13.12
N ASP A 48 -13.18 1.33 -12.10
CA ASP A 48 -13.43 -0.10 -12.29
C ASP A 48 -14.74 -0.33 -13.02
N THR A 49 -14.65 -0.83 -14.25
CA THR A 49 -15.79 -1.06 -15.13
C THR A 49 -16.77 -2.09 -14.60
N ALA A 50 -16.31 -3.08 -13.81
CA ALA A 50 -17.19 -4.09 -13.21
C ALA A 50 -18.00 -3.47 -12.06
N ILE A 51 -17.39 -2.62 -11.24
CA ILE A 51 -18.09 -1.88 -10.18
C ILE A 51 -19.09 -0.89 -10.79
N LEU A 52 -18.70 -0.14 -11.83
CA LEU A 52 -19.58 0.80 -12.52
C LEU A 52 -20.79 0.08 -13.15
N LYS A 53 -20.59 -1.10 -13.72
CA LYS A 53 -21.67 -1.94 -14.24
C LYS A 53 -22.64 -2.37 -13.13
N LEU A 54 -22.13 -2.91 -12.02
CA LEU A 54 -22.95 -3.30 -10.86
C LEU A 54 -23.74 -2.12 -10.31
N ARG A 55 -23.12 -0.95 -10.20
CA ARG A 55 -23.77 0.30 -9.78
C ARG A 55 -24.95 0.65 -10.69
N SER A 56 -24.76 0.59 -12.01
CA SER A 56 -25.82 0.85 -12.99
C SER A 56 -26.95 -0.18 -12.91
N GLU A 57 -26.63 -1.46 -12.65
CA GLU A 57 -27.63 -2.52 -12.51
C GLU A 57 -28.40 -2.44 -11.17
N MET A 58 -27.79 -1.87 -10.12
CA MET A 58 -28.45 -1.67 -8.84
C MET A 58 -29.42 -0.49 -8.85
N GLU A 59 -29.21 0.52 -9.69
CA GLU A 59 -30.02 1.73 -9.72
C GLU A 59 -31.54 1.44 -9.84
N PRO A 60 -32.01 0.71 -10.87
CA PRO A 60 -33.44 0.41 -11.03
C PRO A 60 -33.99 -0.42 -9.88
N LEU A 61 -33.23 -1.42 -9.40
CA LEU A 61 -33.65 -2.26 -8.28
C LEU A 61 -33.80 -1.45 -6.98
N HIS A 62 -32.86 -0.57 -6.72
CA HIS A 62 -32.88 0.28 -5.54
C HIS A 62 -34.02 1.30 -5.58
N LYS A 63 -34.26 1.90 -6.73
CA LYS A 63 -35.38 2.80 -6.95
C LYS A 63 -36.72 2.09 -6.72
N GLU A 64 -36.91 0.95 -7.37
CA GLU A 64 -38.12 0.13 -7.22
C GLU A 64 -38.34 -0.31 -5.77
N LEU A 65 -37.29 -0.69 -5.05
CA LEU A 65 -37.36 -1.07 -3.64
C LEU A 65 -37.96 0.05 -2.80
N HIS A 66 -37.50 1.30 -2.94
CA HIS A 66 -38.03 2.45 -2.19
C HIS A 66 -39.44 2.85 -2.61
N GLU A 67 -39.73 2.82 -3.92
CA GLU A 67 -41.05 3.15 -4.45
C GLU A 67 -42.09 2.11 -4.05
N SER A 68 -41.71 0.83 -3.98
CA SER A 68 -42.62 -0.26 -3.58
C SER A 68 -43.10 -0.13 -2.12
N ALA A 69 -42.36 0.54 -1.24
CA ALA A 69 -42.83 0.82 0.10
C ALA A 69 -44.09 1.73 0.12
N VAL A 70 -44.10 2.75 -0.73
CA VAL A 70 -45.27 3.64 -0.86
C VAL A 70 -46.48 2.83 -1.33
N TYR A 71 -46.27 2.02 -2.37
CA TYR A 71 -47.33 1.17 -2.93
C TYR A 71 -47.88 0.19 -1.89
N VAL A 72 -47.01 -0.54 -1.18
CA VAL A 72 -47.45 -1.56 -0.20
C VAL A 72 -48.11 -0.96 1.03
N LEU A 73 -47.69 0.23 1.49
CA LEU A 73 -48.30 0.95 2.60
C LEU A 73 -49.66 1.50 2.22
N ASP A 74 -49.88 1.89 0.98
CA ASP A 74 -51.21 2.28 0.51
C ASP A 74 -52.13 1.05 0.35
N LEU A 75 -51.60 -0.03 -0.22
CA LEU A 75 -52.31 -1.30 -0.35
C LEU A 75 -52.74 -1.87 1.04
N LEU A 76 -51.91 -1.67 2.07
CA LEU A 76 -52.20 -2.10 3.43
C LEU A 76 -53.51 -1.54 3.97
N LYS A 77 -53.95 -0.33 3.53
CA LYS A 77 -55.19 0.31 3.97
C LYS A 77 -56.45 -0.33 3.37
N THR A 78 -56.33 -0.96 2.21
CA THR A 78 -57.42 -1.52 1.42
C THR A 78 -57.45 -3.06 1.40
N ASP A 79 -56.28 -3.68 1.25
CA ASP A 79 -56.09 -5.13 1.25
C ASP A 79 -54.80 -5.53 1.97
N PRO A 80 -54.85 -5.74 3.30
CA PRO A 80 -53.72 -6.14 4.11
C PRO A 80 -53.09 -7.49 3.68
N GLN A 81 -53.88 -8.39 3.14
CA GLN A 81 -53.37 -9.70 2.72
C GLN A 81 -52.55 -9.57 1.45
N GLN A 82 -53.02 -8.85 0.49
CA GLN A 82 -52.30 -8.56 -0.74
C GLN A 82 -51.02 -7.76 -0.47
N ALA A 83 -51.08 -6.76 0.44
CA ALA A 83 -49.90 -6.01 0.86
C ALA A 83 -48.77 -6.91 1.41
N ARG A 84 -49.13 -7.86 2.30
CA ARG A 84 -48.17 -8.81 2.86
C ARG A 84 -47.62 -9.76 1.82
N SER A 85 -48.47 -10.24 0.90
CA SER A 85 -48.04 -11.09 -0.21
C SER A 85 -47.07 -10.36 -1.15
N TYR A 86 -47.33 -9.11 -1.47
CA TYR A 86 -46.45 -8.27 -2.29
C TYR A 86 -45.09 -8.05 -1.61
N TYR A 87 -45.09 -7.76 -0.31
CA TYR A 87 -43.86 -7.63 0.48
C TYR A 87 -43.01 -8.90 0.41
N GLN A 88 -43.62 -10.08 0.60
CA GLN A 88 -42.90 -11.35 0.62
C GLN A 88 -42.35 -11.75 -0.75
N ASN A 89 -43.09 -11.52 -1.80
CA ASN A 89 -42.73 -12.01 -3.12
C ASN A 89 -41.87 -11.02 -3.92
N GLU A 90 -42.21 -9.73 -3.85
CA GLU A 90 -41.58 -8.70 -4.67
C GLU A 90 -40.49 -7.95 -3.91
N ILE A 91 -40.83 -7.38 -2.75
CA ILE A 91 -39.90 -6.54 -2.01
C ILE A 91 -38.72 -7.36 -1.47
N GLN A 92 -38.96 -8.52 -0.87
CA GLN A 92 -37.88 -9.38 -0.36
C GLN A 92 -37.02 -9.98 -1.49
N SER A 93 -37.63 -10.33 -2.63
CA SER A 93 -36.91 -10.79 -3.80
C SER A 93 -35.97 -9.70 -4.36
N ASN A 94 -36.49 -8.49 -4.56
CA ASN A 94 -35.74 -7.35 -5.01
C ASN A 94 -34.58 -7.01 -4.03
N LEU A 95 -34.86 -6.99 -2.73
CA LEU A 95 -33.84 -6.77 -1.71
C LEU A 95 -32.72 -7.84 -1.78
N THR A 96 -33.07 -9.10 -1.97
CA THR A 96 -32.09 -10.20 -2.08
C THR A 96 -31.18 -10.01 -3.28
N VAL A 97 -31.72 -9.63 -4.43
CA VAL A 97 -30.94 -9.36 -5.63
C VAL A 97 -30.03 -8.11 -5.43
N LEU A 98 -30.56 -7.06 -4.82
CA LEU A 98 -29.80 -5.84 -4.52
C LEU A 98 -28.61 -6.13 -3.60
N VAL A 99 -28.84 -6.89 -2.51
CA VAL A 99 -27.78 -7.27 -1.54
C VAL A 99 -26.74 -8.15 -2.23
N SER A 100 -27.15 -9.14 -3.05
CA SER A 100 -26.21 -9.95 -3.81
C SER A 100 -25.29 -9.13 -4.73
N LYS A 101 -25.79 -8.05 -5.31
CA LYS A 101 -24.96 -7.13 -6.11
C LYS A 101 -24.02 -6.28 -5.23
N LEU A 102 -24.46 -5.88 -4.06
CA LEU A 102 -23.59 -5.22 -3.07
C LEU A 102 -22.44 -6.13 -2.63
N ASP A 103 -22.71 -7.41 -2.39
CA ASP A 103 -21.68 -8.40 -2.05
C ASP A 103 -20.66 -8.59 -3.17
N GLN A 104 -21.10 -8.57 -4.43
CA GLN A 104 -20.20 -8.60 -5.58
C GLN A 104 -19.27 -7.36 -5.60
N VAL A 105 -19.79 -6.17 -5.32
CA VAL A 105 -18.96 -4.95 -5.20
C VAL A 105 -17.95 -5.09 -4.06
N VAL A 106 -18.36 -5.62 -2.90
CA VAL A 106 -17.46 -5.88 -1.76
C VAL A 106 -16.34 -6.84 -2.13
N SER A 107 -16.67 -7.94 -2.85
CA SER A 107 -15.69 -8.90 -3.34
C SER A 107 -14.67 -8.26 -4.28
N LEU A 108 -15.12 -7.50 -5.27
CA LEU A 108 -14.23 -6.80 -6.21
C LEU A 108 -13.30 -5.81 -5.50
N LEU A 109 -13.80 -5.06 -4.53
CA LEU A 109 -12.98 -4.15 -3.72
C LEU A 109 -11.96 -4.91 -2.85
N GLY A 110 -12.35 -6.06 -2.32
CA GLY A 110 -11.47 -6.97 -1.58
C GLY A 110 -10.33 -7.49 -2.44
N ASP A 111 -10.63 -7.95 -3.64
CA ASP A 111 -9.65 -8.46 -4.61
C ASP A 111 -8.67 -7.35 -5.04
N ALA A 112 -9.18 -6.16 -5.33
CA ALA A 112 -8.36 -5.00 -5.68
C ALA A 112 -7.42 -4.61 -4.52
N LYS A 113 -7.90 -4.66 -3.27
CA LYS A 113 -7.11 -4.40 -2.07
C LYS A 113 -5.97 -5.42 -1.92
N THR A 114 -6.28 -6.72 -2.02
CA THR A 114 -5.27 -7.79 -1.88
C THR A 114 -4.23 -7.73 -2.99
N ALA A 115 -4.63 -7.43 -4.23
CA ALA A 115 -3.70 -7.22 -5.35
C ALA A 115 -2.78 -6.02 -5.11
N SER A 116 -3.30 -4.92 -4.58
CA SER A 116 -2.52 -3.73 -4.23
C SER A 116 -1.52 -4.00 -3.10
N GLU A 117 -1.94 -4.73 -2.06
CA GLU A 117 -1.07 -5.15 -0.95
C GLU A 117 0.05 -6.07 -1.42
N ALA A 118 -0.24 -7.05 -2.29
CA ALA A 118 0.76 -7.93 -2.87
C ALA A 118 1.79 -7.16 -3.71
N LYS A 119 1.34 -6.19 -4.51
CA LYS A 119 2.23 -5.31 -5.29
C LYS A 119 3.12 -4.47 -4.38
N MET A 120 2.58 -3.91 -3.31
CA MET A 120 3.34 -3.12 -2.33
C MET A 120 4.42 -3.99 -1.66
N GLN A 121 4.09 -5.20 -1.22
CA GLN A 121 5.05 -6.14 -0.63
C GLN A 121 6.18 -6.49 -1.60
N SER A 122 5.86 -6.70 -2.88
CA SER A 122 6.87 -6.95 -3.93
C SER A 122 7.84 -5.77 -4.07
N ILE A 123 7.32 -4.53 -4.12
CA ILE A 123 8.15 -3.32 -4.21
C ILE A 123 9.06 -3.18 -2.99
N ILE A 124 8.53 -3.38 -1.78
CA ILE A 124 9.31 -3.33 -0.54
C ILE A 124 10.43 -4.37 -0.55
N SER A 125 10.16 -5.60 -0.99
CA SER A 125 11.15 -6.68 -1.10
C SER A 125 12.28 -6.32 -2.07
N ILE A 126 11.94 -5.76 -3.23
CA ILE A 126 12.94 -5.30 -4.22
C ILE A 126 13.79 -4.16 -3.62
N MET A 127 13.18 -3.19 -2.96
CA MET A 127 13.89 -2.08 -2.33
C MET A 127 14.87 -2.57 -1.24
N HIS A 128 14.47 -3.52 -0.40
CA HIS A 128 15.34 -4.10 0.61
C HIS A 128 16.51 -4.85 -0.04
N GLY A 129 16.23 -5.66 -1.08
CA GLY A 129 17.27 -6.39 -1.81
C GLY A 129 18.32 -5.44 -2.42
N THR A 130 17.89 -4.41 -3.12
CA THR A 130 18.79 -3.42 -3.73
C THR A 130 19.59 -2.64 -2.68
N SER A 131 18.99 -2.29 -1.55
CA SER A 131 19.68 -1.60 -0.45
C SER A 131 20.76 -2.47 0.17
N ILE A 132 20.51 -3.75 0.41
CA ILE A 132 21.50 -4.69 0.96
C ILE A 132 22.67 -4.84 0.02
N VAL A 133 22.43 -5.02 -1.28
CA VAL A 133 23.48 -5.12 -2.29
C VAL A 133 24.31 -3.83 -2.34
N GLY A 134 23.67 -2.68 -2.36
CA GLY A 134 24.36 -1.38 -2.37
C GLY A 134 25.27 -1.17 -1.14
N LEU A 135 24.75 -1.46 0.06
CA LEU A 135 25.51 -1.36 1.28
C LEU A 135 26.69 -2.34 1.32
N SER A 136 26.51 -3.56 0.82
CA SER A 136 27.58 -4.56 0.74
C SER A 136 28.71 -4.11 -0.18
N LEU A 137 28.38 -3.58 -1.36
CA LEU A 137 29.37 -3.02 -2.28
C LEU A 137 30.12 -1.83 -1.70
N ALA A 138 29.42 -0.93 -1.02
CA ALA A 138 30.04 0.22 -0.34
C ALA A 138 31.03 -0.22 0.76
N LEU A 139 30.66 -1.25 1.53
CA LEU A 139 31.53 -1.80 2.56
C LEU A 139 32.80 -2.44 1.96
N ILE A 140 32.65 -3.21 0.88
CA ILE A 140 33.80 -3.82 0.18
C ILE A 140 34.72 -2.73 -0.38
N ALA A 141 34.17 -1.68 -0.99
CA ALA A 141 34.95 -0.55 -1.48
C ALA A 141 35.70 0.17 -0.35
N LEU A 142 35.07 0.38 0.79
CA LEU A 142 35.71 1.00 1.96
C LEU A 142 36.87 0.15 2.49
N ILE A 143 36.65 -1.15 2.66
CA ILE A 143 37.71 -2.09 3.12
C ILE A 143 38.87 -2.08 2.13
N SER A 144 38.59 -2.12 0.83
CA SER A 144 39.62 -2.07 -0.22
C SER A 144 40.42 -0.78 -0.17
N LEU A 145 39.77 0.37 0.04
CA LEU A 145 40.41 1.66 0.18
C LEU A 145 41.33 1.70 1.43
N VAL A 146 40.85 1.22 2.55
CA VAL A 146 41.65 1.14 3.79
C VAL A 146 42.88 0.27 3.60
N MET A 147 42.70 -0.90 3.00
CA MET A 147 43.83 -1.80 2.71
C MET A 147 44.84 -1.18 1.75
N TYR A 148 44.36 -0.46 0.73
CA TYR A 148 45.20 0.28 -0.18
C TYR A 148 46.03 1.34 0.55
N VAL A 149 45.40 2.20 1.34
CA VAL A 149 46.07 3.26 2.11
C VAL A 149 47.09 2.67 3.07
N LEU A 150 46.75 1.61 3.82
CA LEU A 150 47.65 0.96 4.75
C LEU A 150 48.88 0.39 4.06
N ASN A 151 48.74 -0.28 2.91
CA ASN A 151 49.82 -0.94 2.26
C ASN A 151 50.68 0.00 1.38
N TYR A 152 50.09 0.99 0.71
CA TYR A 152 50.76 1.83 -0.25
C TYR A 152 51.14 3.22 0.25
N VAL A 153 50.60 3.64 1.42
CA VAL A 153 50.93 4.94 2.01
C VAL A 153 51.52 4.78 3.42
N VAL A 154 50.77 4.16 4.33
CA VAL A 154 51.18 4.14 5.77
C VAL A 154 52.42 3.29 5.99
N LYS A 155 52.47 2.03 5.47
CA LYS A 155 53.62 1.16 5.65
C LYS A 155 54.90 1.77 5.08
N PRO A 156 54.97 2.29 3.86
CA PRO A 156 56.15 2.94 3.33
C PRO A 156 56.64 4.12 4.18
N ILE A 157 55.69 4.97 4.60
CA ILE A 157 56.06 6.11 5.48
C ILE A 157 56.68 5.64 6.80
N LEU A 158 56.12 4.59 7.43
CA LEU A 158 56.69 4.03 8.63
C LEU A 158 58.08 3.45 8.42
N ILE A 159 58.31 2.73 7.29
CA ILE A 159 59.61 2.19 6.95
C ILE A 159 60.66 3.32 6.79
N ILE A 160 60.33 4.35 6.02
CA ILE A 160 61.20 5.52 5.81
C ILE A 160 61.49 6.21 7.17
N THR A 161 60.47 6.43 7.98
CA THR A 161 60.59 7.12 9.26
C THR A 161 61.43 6.31 10.25
N GLU A 162 61.24 4.99 10.33
CA GLU A 162 61.99 4.14 11.28
C GLU A 162 63.46 3.99 10.86
N ASN A 163 63.72 3.82 9.58
CA ASN A 163 65.08 3.70 9.09
C ASN A 163 65.83 5.05 9.04
N SER A 164 65.13 6.18 9.18
CA SER A 164 65.75 7.50 9.32
C SER A 164 66.16 7.83 10.79
N LYS A 165 65.84 7.03 11.79
CA LYS A 165 66.24 7.25 13.19
C LYS A 165 67.74 7.37 13.42
N PRO A 166 68.62 6.59 12.73
CA PRO A 166 70.07 6.71 12.89
C PRO A 166 70.66 8.09 12.58
N LEU A 167 69.98 8.87 11.71
CA LEU A 167 70.35 10.27 11.45
C LEU A 167 70.33 11.16 12.68
N ASN A 168 69.40 10.95 13.59
CA ASN A 168 69.34 11.70 14.86
C ASN A 168 70.52 11.36 15.81
N GLU A 169 71.21 10.26 15.53
CA GLU A 169 72.37 9.83 16.29
C GLU A 169 73.70 10.24 15.61
N GLY A 170 73.61 11.07 14.54
CA GLY A 170 74.80 11.53 13.80
C GLY A 170 75.42 10.50 12.82
N ARG A 171 74.72 9.44 12.53
CA ARG A 171 75.13 8.42 11.55
C ARG A 171 74.63 8.81 10.17
N LEU A 172 75.56 8.97 9.22
CA LEU A 172 75.30 9.35 7.82
C LEU A 172 75.12 8.13 6.91
N ASP A 173 75.30 6.90 7.44
CA ASP A 173 75.12 5.64 6.75
C ASP A 173 73.65 5.24 6.77
N LEU A 174 72.87 5.74 5.78
CA LEU A 174 71.42 5.56 5.70
C LEU A 174 71.10 4.57 4.55
N ASP A 175 70.47 3.45 4.93
CA ASP A 175 69.80 2.54 3.96
C ASP A 175 68.33 2.42 4.35
N LEU A 176 67.47 3.08 3.58
CA LEU A 176 66.03 3.14 3.86
C LEU A 176 65.28 1.86 3.53
N HIS A 177 65.94 0.92 2.82
CA HIS A 177 65.38 -0.38 2.42
C HIS A 177 63.98 -0.27 1.75
N TYR A 178 63.72 0.88 1.08
CA TYR A 178 62.47 1.12 0.40
C TYR A 178 62.67 1.47 -1.06
N THR A 179 62.29 0.56 -1.97
CA THR A 179 62.38 0.74 -3.41
C THR A 179 60.98 0.75 -4.02
N SER A 180 60.53 1.87 -4.57
CA SER A 180 59.27 2.00 -5.28
C SER A 180 59.40 3.04 -6.38
N GLN A 181 58.58 2.94 -7.43
CA GLN A 181 58.55 3.91 -8.54
C GLN A 181 57.59 5.11 -8.30
N ASN A 182 57.00 5.21 -7.12
CA ASN A 182 56.12 6.31 -6.72
C ASN A 182 56.89 7.45 -6.01
N GLU A 183 56.19 8.50 -5.63
CA GLU A 183 56.72 9.70 -4.98
C GLU A 183 57.49 9.36 -3.67
N LEU A 184 57.02 8.34 -2.94
CA LEU A 184 57.68 7.88 -1.69
C LEU A 184 59.03 7.16 -1.99
N GLY A 185 59.08 6.40 -3.08
CA GLY A 185 60.36 5.80 -3.53
C GLY A 185 61.35 6.84 -4.00
N ARG A 186 60.90 7.90 -4.67
CA ARG A 186 61.74 9.04 -5.05
C ARG A 186 62.28 9.77 -3.82
N LEU A 187 61.40 10.06 -2.85
CA LEU A 187 61.78 10.69 -1.60
C LEU A 187 62.84 9.87 -0.82
N ALA A 188 62.66 8.54 -0.78
CA ALA A 188 63.63 7.68 -0.12
C ALA A 188 65.02 7.74 -0.80
N ASN A 189 65.03 7.65 -2.13
CA ASN A 189 66.26 7.74 -2.92
C ASN A 189 66.95 9.11 -2.82
N ASP A 190 66.17 10.21 -2.83
CA ASP A 190 66.71 11.59 -2.70
C ASP A 190 67.31 11.80 -1.31
N LEU A 191 66.71 11.20 -0.25
CA LEU A 191 67.28 11.20 1.10
C LEU A 191 68.57 10.43 1.16
N GLU A 192 68.66 9.23 0.61
CA GLU A 192 69.88 8.43 0.57
C GLU A 192 71.02 9.15 -0.20
N GLN A 193 70.70 9.76 -1.37
CA GLN A 193 71.69 10.50 -2.14
C GLN A 193 72.18 11.79 -1.49
N SER A 194 71.37 12.42 -0.69
CA SER A 194 71.76 13.69 0.00
C SER A 194 72.71 13.48 1.16
N MET A 195 72.97 12.21 1.56
CA MET A 195 73.75 11.83 2.70
C MET A 195 74.95 10.94 2.36
N ALA A 196 75.11 10.56 1.13
CA ALA A 196 76.25 9.82 0.59
C ALA A 196 77.39 10.78 0.21
#